data_c945fa1a4cb04113bfb12bf4802f6abd
#
_entry.id   c945fa1a4cb04113bfb12bf4802f6abd
#
_cell.length_a   1.000
_cell.length_b   1.000
_cell.length_c   1.000
_cell.angle_alpha   90.00
_cell.angle_beta   90.00
_cell.angle_gamma   90.00
#
_symmetry.space_group_name_H-M   'P 1'
#
loop_
_entity.id
_entity.type
_entity.pdbx_description
1 polymer ?
#
loop_
_entity_poly.entity_id
_entity_poly.type
_entity_poly.pdbx_seq_one_letter_code
_entity_poly.pdbx_strand_id
1 'polypeptide(L)'
;MNGAFAGGFGAFCCTLAVVLGVPMLWVVATYNRFSRLGQVVKESWSGVDVELKRRHDLVPNLVATVKGYAQHEREALELVVAARARAVGAGDELRTRVAGEADLGRSLGRLLAVAESYPELKADRHFLELQRELALTEDRIAASRRFYNANVRELNSLRIEFPTNLVAGMFNFREERFFELDDASERAAPQVRMN
;
A
#
# COMPACT_ATOMS: atom_id res chain seq x y z
N MET A 1 -52.90 45.39 12.34
CA MET A 1 -51.47 45.45 12.65
C MET A 1 -50.84 44.07 12.91
N ASN A 2 -51.54 42.95 12.74
CA ASN A 2 -51.03 41.59 13.11
C ASN A 2 -50.38 40.78 11.93
N GLY A 3 -50.47 41.26 10.69
CA GLY A 3 -49.92 40.50 9.53
C GLY A 3 -48.42 40.71 9.28
N ALA A 4 -47.83 41.85 9.68
CA ALA A 4 -46.40 42.15 9.45
C ALA A 4 -45.47 41.38 10.40
N PHE A 5 -45.90 41.06 11.59
CA PHE A 5 -45.13 40.29 12.59
C PHE A 5 -45.05 38.80 12.24
N ALA A 6 -46.10 38.21 11.65
CA ALA A 6 -46.12 36.79 11.25
C ALA A 6 -45.19 36.53 10.04
N GLY A 7 -45.09 37.46 9.09
CA GLY A 7 -44.18 37.35 7.96
C GLY A 7 -42.71 37.47 8.33
N GLY A 8 -42.36 38.36 9.29
CA GLY A 8 -41.01 38.54 9.78
C GLY A 8 -40.49 37.33 10.56
N PHE A 9 -41.35 36.71 11.39
CA PHE A 9 -40.98 35.51 12.15
C PHE A 9 -40.77 34.29 11.25
N GLY A 10 -41.62 34.10 10.23
CA GLY A 10 -41.44 33.03 9.25
C GLY A 10 -40.13 33.18 8.42
N ALA A 11 -39.82 34.39 7.95
CA ALA A 11 -38.59 34.70 7.24
C ALA A 11 -37.36 34.47 8.16
N PHE A 12 -37.39 34.86 9.40
CA PHE A 12 -36.33 34.63 10.36
C PHE A 12 -36.09 33.14 10.65
N CYS A 13 -37.15 32.33 10.83
CA CYS A 13 -37.03 30.89 11.00
C CYS A 13 -36.47 30.21 9.75
N CYS A 14 -36.87 30.62 8.54
CA CYS A 14 -36.34 30.09 7.28
C CYS A 14 -34.85 30.44 7.11
N THR A 15 -34.43 31.66 7.39
CA THR A 15 -33.03 32.06 7.31
C THR A 15 -32.17 31.30 8.32
N LEU A 16 -32.64 31.13 9.56
CA LEU A 16 -31.96 30.37 10.60
C LEU A 16 -31.81 28.89 10.19
N ALA A 17 -32.86 28.28 9.65
CA ALA A 17 -32.83 26.89 9.17
C ALA A 17 -31.82 26.69 8.03
N VAL A 18 -31.68 27.63 7.11
CA VAL A 18 -30.70 27.60 6.04
C VAL A 18 -29.28 27.81 6.57
N VAL A 19 -29.07 28.81 7.44
CA VAL A 19 -27.75 29.15 8.01
C VAL A 19 -27.17 28.01 8.86
N LEU A 20 -28.01 27.27 9.57
CA LEU A 20 -27.55 26.12 10.38
C LEU A 20 -27.64 24.78 9.62
N GLY A 21 -28.65 24.60 8.79
CA GLY A 21 -28.89 23.35 8.07
C GLY A 21 -27.86 23.08 6.97
N VAL A 22 -27.47 24.09 6.20
CA VAL A 22 -26.48 23.91 5.11
C VAL A 22 -25.11 23.49 5.66
N PRO A 23 -24.51 24.16 6.68
CA PRO A 23 -23.26 23.70 7.27
C PRO A 23 -23.37 22.30 7.91
N MET A 24 -24.48 21.98 8.55
CA MET A 24 -24.69 20.65 9.15
C MET A 24 -24.71 19.56 8.07
N LEU A 25 -25.43 19.75 6.98
CA LEU A 25 -25.45 18.82 5.85
C LEU A 25 -24.06 18.66 5.22
N TRP A 26 -23.32 19.75 5.10
CA TRP A 26 -21.95 19.74 4.60
C TRP A 26 -21.02 18.93 5.52
N VAL A 27 -21.11 19.09 6.86
CA VAL A 27 -20.33 18.29 7.83
C VAL A 27 -20.66 16.81 7.67
N VAL A 28 -21.93 16.42 7.57
CA VAL A 28 -22.35 15.04 7.38
C VAL A 28 -21.80 14.47 6.06
N ALA A 29 -21.90 15.22 4.98
CA ALA A 29 -21.39 14.79 3.67
C ALA A 29 -19.86 14.61 3.70
N THR A 30 -19.16 15.53 4.35
CA THR A 30 -17.68 15.47 4.51
C THR A 30 -17.27 14.29 5.39
N TYR A 31 -17.96 14.05 6.51
CA TYR A 31 -17.75 12.87 7.36
C TYR A 31 -17.92 11.57 6.56
N ASN A 32 -19.00 11.46 5.78
CA ASN A 32 -19.25 10.28 4.95
C ASN A 32 -18.17 10.09 3.88
N ARG A 33 -17.61 11.19 3.33
CA ARG A 33 -16.50 11.14 2.39
C ARG A 33 -15.24 10.58 3.06
N PHE A 34 -14.87 11.04 4.27
CA PHE A 34 -13.77 10.49 5.05
C PHE A 34 -13.95 8.99 5.33
N SER A 35 -15.14 8.60 5.81
CA SER A 35 -15.44 7.20 6.11
C SER A 35 -15.31 6.31 4.88
N ARG A 36 -15.78 6.77 3.72
CA ARG A 36 -15.67 6.05 2.45
C ARG A 36 -14.21 5.90 2.02
N LEU A 37 -13.44 6.99 2.04
CA LEU A 37 -12.02 6.93 1.69
C LEU A 37 -11.23 6.03 2.65
N GLY A 38 -11.53 6.06 3.95
CA GLY A 38 -10.93 5.12 4.91
C GLY A 38 -11.21 3.66 4.58
N GLN A 39 -12.41 3.32 4.10
CA GLN A 39 -12.72 1.97 3.62
C GLN A 39 -11.95 1.62 2.35
N VAL A 40 -11.88 2.52 1.38
CA VAL A 40 -11.11 2.32 0.15
C VAL A 40 -9.62 2.09 0.45
N VAL A 41 -9.04 2.81 1.43
CA VAL A 41 -7.66 2.57 1.88
C VAL A 41 -7.51 1.14 2.44
N LYS A 42 -8.42 0.68 3.29
CA LYS A 42 -8.39 -0.69 3.82
C LYS A 42 -8.55 -1.77 2.74
N GLU A 43 -9.45 -1.55 1.78
CA GLU A 43 -9.66 -2.47 0.66
C GLU A 43 -8.44 -2.52 -0.25
N SER A 44 -7.82 -1.37 -0.53
CA SER A 44 -6.59 -1.32 -1.33
C SER A 44 -5.41 -1.98 -0.62
N TRP A 45 -5.34 -1.89 0.71
CA TRP A 45 -4.37 -2.65 1.50
C TRP A 45 -4.56 -4.16 1.36
N SER A 46 -5.81 -4.64 1.45
CA SER A 46 -6.10 -6.06 1.25
C SER A 46 -5.64 -6.56 -0.12
N GLY A 47 -5.73 -5.72 -1.15
CA GLY A 47 -5.18 -6.01 -2.48
C GLY A 47 -3.65 -6.21 -2.48
N VAL A 48 -2.92 -5.38 -1.73
CA VAL A 48 -1.46 -5.57 -1.53
C VAL A 48 -1.19 -6.89 -0.82
N ASP A 49 -1.93 -7.19 0.25
CA ASP A 49 -1.78 -8.39 1.06
C ASP A 49 -1.93 -9.69 0.25
N VAL A 50 -2.89 -9.72 -0.66
CA VAL A 50 -3.12 -10.88 -1.55
C VAL A 50 -1.89 -11.17 -2.41
N GLU A 51 -1.29 -10.13 -3.01
CA GLU A 51 -0.12 -10.32 -3.88
C GLU A 51 1.16 -10.64 -3.08
N LEU A 52 1.33 -10.07 -1.88
CA LEU A 52 2.42 -10.42 -0.98
C LEU A 52 2.32 -11.90 -0.56
N LYS A 53 1.13 -12.36 -0.18
CA LYS A 53 0.89 -13.76 0.15
C LYS A 53 1.21 -14.68 -1.03
N ARG A 54 0.80 -14.31 -2.25
CA ARG A 54 1.13 -15.07 -3.46
C ARG A 54 2.64 -15.22 -3.63
N ARG A 55 3.41 -14.13 -3.44
CA ARG A 55 4.88 -14.19 -3.45
C ARG A 55 5.42 -15.15 -2.39
N HIS A 56 4.91 -15.07 -1.16
CA HIS A 56 5.32 -15.98 -0.08
C HIS A 56 5.06 -17.45 -0.41
N ASP A 57 3.98 -17.75 -1.13
CA ASP A 57 3.59 -19.12 -1.49
C ASP A 57 4.43 -19.68 -2.66
N LEU A 58 5.00 -18.81 -3.52
CA LEU A 58 5.91 -19.23 -4.60
C LEU A 58 7.32 -19.56 -4.10
N VAL A 59 7.78 -18.91 -3.02
CA VAL A 59 9.17 -19.05 -2.52
C VAL A 59 9.56 -20.49 -2.17
N PRO A 60 8.77 -21.30 -1.46
CA PRO A 60 9.15 -22.70 -1.15
C PRO A 60 9.38 -23.54 -2.39
N ASN A 61 8.57 -23.37 -3.43
CA ASN A 61 8.70 -24.09 -4.70
C ASN A 61 9.97 -23.68 -5.42
N LEU A 62 10.28 -22.37 -5.46
CA LEU A 62 11.52 -21.87 -6.04
C LEU A 62 12.74 -22.43 -5.29
N VAL A 63 12.75 -22.39 -3.96
CA VAL A 63 13.83 -22.93 -3.12
C VAL A 63 14.02 -24.42 -3.37
N ALA A 64 12.94 -25.20 -3.44
CA ALA A 64 12.99 -26.65 -3.72
C ALA A 64 13.59 -26.93 -5.11
N THR A 65 13.16 -26.19 -6.13
CA THR A 65 13.68 -26.34 -7.49
C THR A 65 15.16 -25.99 -7.58
N VAL A 66 15.57 -24.83 -7.05
CA VAL A 66 16.98 -24.41 -7.06
C VAL A 66 17.87 -25.38 -6.28
N LYS A 67 17.39 -25.86 -5.12
CA LYS A 67 18.12 -26.84 -4.30
C LYS A 67 18.44 -28.15 -5.06
N GLY A 68 17.60 -28.56 -6.00
CA GLY A 68 17.83 -29.76 -6.81
C GLY A 68 19.09 -29.65 -7.69
N TYR A 69 19.45 -28.44 -8.13
CA TYR A 69 20.57 -28.19 -9.04
C TYR A 69 21.78 -27.54 -8.35
N ALA A 70 21.54 -26.71 -7.33
CA ALA A 70 22.53 -25.86 -6.68
C ALA A 70 22.65 -26.20 -5.17
N GLN A 71 22.90 -27.45 -4.82
CA GLN A 71 22.98 -27.93 -3.43
C GLN A 71 24.11 -27.27 -2.62
N HIS A 72 25.13 -26.77 -3.26
CA HIS A 72 26.26 -26.11 -2.62
C HIS A 72 25.97 -24.67 -2.21
N GLU A 73 24.90 -24.06 -2.73
CA GLU A 73 24.51 -22.67 -2.49
C GLU A 73 23.62 -22.53 -1.24
N ARG A 74 24.06 -23.18 -0.16
CA ARG A 74 23.28 -23.26 1.10
C ARG A 74 22.97 -21.89 1.68
N GLU A 75 23.92 -20.97 1.66
CA GLU A 75 23.77 -19.63 2.20
C GLU A 75 22.65 -18.85 1.49
N ALA A 76 22.61 -18.85 0.16
CA ALA A 76 21.59 -18.16 -0.60
C ALA A 76 20.18 -18.75 -0.32
N LEU A 77 20.08 -20.09 -0.25
CA LEU A 77 18.82 -20.77 0.04
C LEU A 77 18.32 -20.46 1.47
N GLU A 78 19.21 -20.52 2.48
CA GLU A 78 18.87 -20.22 3.87
C GLU A 78 18.46 -18.75 4.04
N LEU A 79 19.14 -17.81 3.37
CA LEU A 79 18.78 -16.38 3.40
C LEU A 79 17.36 -16.13 2.89
N VAL A 80 16.95 -16.77 1.81
CA VAL A 80 15.60 -16.62 1.26
C VAL A 80 14.55 -17.20 2.21
N VAL A 81 14.80 -18.40 2.76
CA VAL A 81 13.89 -19.04 3.71
C VAL A 81 13.73 -18.19 4.97
N ALA A 82 14.84 -17.66 5.52
CA ALA A 82 14.81 -16.80 6.69
C ALA A 82 14.13 -15.46 6.41
N ALA A 83 14.37 -14.84 5.25
CA ALA A 83 13.73 -13.60 4.85
C ALA A 83 12.20 -13.79 4.67
N ARG A 84 11.77 -14.89 4.04
CA ARG A 84 10.35 -15.24 3.95
C ARG A 84 9.72 -15.41 5.34
N ALA A 85 10.37 -16.10 6.25
CA ALA A 85 9.86 -16.28 7.61
C ALA A 85 9.68 -14.94 8.33
N ARG A 86 10.62 -14.00 8.18
CA ARG A 86 10.50 -12.63 8.72
C ARG A 86 9.37 -11.84 8.07
N ALA A 87 9.22 -11.91 6.75
CA ALA A 87 8.15 -11.21 6.03
C ALA A 87 6.76 -11.71 6.45
N VAL A 88 6.57 -13.03 6.55
CA VAL A 88 5.32 -13.65 7.02
C VAL A 88 5.05 -13.31 8.49
N GLY A 89 6.08 -13.28 9.33
CA GLY A 89 5.98 -13.00 10.77
C GLY A 89 5.91 -11.52 11.14
N ALA A 90 5.94 -10.59 10.18
CA ALA A 90 6.04 -9.16 10.44
C ALA A 90 4.82 -8.53 11.13
N GLY A 91 3.69 -9.26 11.26
CA GLY A 91 2.46 -8.79 11.90
C GLY A 91 1.80 -7.64 11.14
N ASP A 92 0.98 -6.84 11.85
CA ASP A 92 0.17 -5.77 11.23
C ASP A 92 0.89 -4.41 11.19
N GLU A 93 2.10 -4.31 11.76
CA GLU A 93 2.83 -3.05 11.72
C GLU A 93 3.41 -2.81 10.32
N LEU A 94 2.90 -1.78 9.63
CA LEU A 94 3.25 -1.45 8.25
C LEU A 94 4.77 -1.32 8.04
N ARG A 95 5.48 -0.66 8.95
CA ARG A 95 6.93 -0.44 8.82
C ARG A 95 7.72 -1.75 8.85
N THR A 96 7.38 -2.65 9.78
CA THR A 96 8.01 -3.97 9.91
C THR A 96 7.71 -4.84 8.69
N ARG A 97 6.48 -4.79 8.17
CA ARG A 97 6.10 -5.49 6.93
C ARG A 97 6.88 -4.98 5.73
N VAL A 98 6.94 -3.67 5.53
CA VAL A 98 7.70 -3.06 4.43
C VAL A 98 9.17 -3.48 4.47
N ALA A 99 9.80 -3.45 5.65
CA ALA A 99 11.19 -3.86 5.81
C ALA A 99 11.39 -5.36 5.51
N GLY A 100 10.48 -6.23 6.01
CA GLY A 100 10.52 -7.67 5.76
C GLY A 100 10.35 -8.01 4.28
N GLU A 101 9.44 -7.32 3.58
CA GLU A 101 9.19 -7.52 2.16
C GLU A 101 10.36 -7.04 1.29
N ALA A 102 11.01 -5.93 1.66
CA ALA A 102 12.23 -5.47 1.00
C ALA A 102 13.38 -6.46 1.16
N ASP A 103 13.53 -7.05 2.37
CA ASP A 103 14.55 -8.05 2.63
C ASP A 103 14.32 -9.34 1.82
N LEU A 104 13.07 -9.79 1.73
CA LEU A 104 12.69 -10.94 0.90
C LEU A 104 12.99 -10.66 -0.57
N GLY A 105 12.64 -9.50 -1.10
CA GLY A 105 12.94 -9.11 -2.48
C GLY A 105 14.44 -9.15 -2.80
N ARG A 106 15.29 -8.59 -1.91
CA ARG A 106 16.75 -8.65 -2.05
C ARG A 106 17.29 -10.08 -2.03
N SER A 107 16.76 -10.91 -1.13
CA SER A 107 17.18 -12.31 -1.00
C SER A 107 16.79 -13.14 -2.22
N LEU A 108 15.58 -12.92 -2.78
CA LEU A 108 15.14 -13.53 -4.03
C LEU A 108 16.03 -13.11 -5.21
N GLY A 109 16.36 -11.83 -5.33
CA GLY A 109 17.27 -11.34 -6.37
C GLY A 109 18.64 -12.02 -6.31
N ARG A 110 19.21 -12.23 -5.11
CA ARG A 110 20.47 -12.98 -4.93
C ARG A 110 20.33 -14.45 -5.35
N LEU A 111 19.24 -15.11 -4.97
CA LEU A 111 19.01 -16.51 -5.36
C LEU A 111 18.87 -16.66 -6.87
N LEU A 112 18.16 -15.75 -7.54
CA LEU A 112 18.03 -15.75 -8.98
C LEU A 112 19.37 -15.49 -9.68
N ALA A 113 20.22 -14.59 -9.14
CA ALA A 113 21.57 -14.35 -9.67
C ALA A 113 22.48 -15.60 -9.54
N VAL A 114 22.37 -16.35 -8.42
CA VAL A 114 23.06 -17.64 -8.27
C VAL A 114 22.57 -18.64 -9.33
N ALA A 115 21.27 -18.71 -9.56
CA ALA A 115 20.67 -19.62 -10.56
C ALA A 115 21.23 -19.39 -11.99
N GLU A 116 21.68 -18.17 -12.30
CA GLU A 116 22.30 -17.87 -13.60
C GLU A 116 23.60 -18.65 -13.84
N SER A 117 24.29 -19.10 -12.80
CA SER A 117 25.51 -19.89 -12.88
C SER A 117 25.26 -21.38 -13.16
N TYR A 118 24.01 -21.82 -13.20
CA TYR A 118 23.60 -23.22 -13.40
C TYR A 118 22.79 -23.38 -14.69
N PRO A 119 23.42 -23.72 -15.85
CA PRO A 119 22.75 -23.79 -17.15
C PRO A 119 21.59 -24.81 -17.19
N GLU A 120 21.71 -25.92 -16.48
CA GLU A 120 20.68 -26.94 -16.40
C GLU A 120 19.42 -26.45 -15.68
N LEU A 121 19.59 -25.68 -14.60
CA LEU A 121 18.48 -25.02 -13.89
C LEU A 121 17.79 -23.97 -14.79
N LYS A 122 18.57 -23.18 -15.54
CA LYS A 122 18.01 -22.19 -16.49
C LYS A 122 17.19 -22.84 -17.61
N ALA A 123 17.48 -24.08 -17.97
CA ALA A 123 16.73 -24.82 -18.94
C ALA A 123 15.51 -25.58 -18.35
N ASP A 124 15.42 -25.65 -17.03
CA ASP A 124 14.31 -26.32 -16.34
C ASP A 124 12.99 -25.56 -16.51
N ARG A 125 11.96 -26.26 -17.01
CA ARG A 125 10.66 -25.66 -17.31
C ARG A 125 9.95 -25.14 -16.05
N HIS A 126 10.06 -25.85 -14.93
CA HIS A 126 9.43 -25.44 -13.67
C HIS A 126 10.11 -24.19 -13.10
N PHE A 127 11.43 -24.11 -13.21
CA PHE A 127 12.17 -22.93 -12.80
C PHE A 127 11.75 -21.70 -13.63
N LEU A 128 11.67 -21.83 -14.96
CA LEU A 128 11.25 -20.74 -15.85
C LEU A 128 9.81 -20.28 -15.56
N GLU A 129 8.91 -21.22 -15.28
CA GLU A 129 7.53 -20.91 -14.90
C GLU A 129 7.46 -20.15 -13.57
N LEU A 130 8.19 -20.62 -12.53
CA LEU A 130 8.27 -19.96 -11.23
C LEU A 130 8.89 -18.55 -11.34
N GLN A 131 9.94 -18.40 -12.13
CA GLN A 131 10.56 -17.10 -12.39
C GLN A 131 9.58 -16.13 -13.03
N ARG A 132 8.81 -16.59 -14.02
CA ARG A 132 7.76 -15.80 -14.67
C ARG A 132 6.64 -15.41 -13.70
N GLU A 133 6.15 -16.36 -12.91
CA GLU A 133 5.12 -16.10 -11.90
C GLU A 133 5.60 -15.10 -10.83
N LEU A 134 6.86 -15.20 -10.40
CA LEU A 134 7.45 -14.22 -9.49
C LEU A 134 7.52 -12.83 -10.11
N ALA A 135 7.98 -12.71 -11.37
CA ALA A 135 8.04 -11.42 -12.06
C ALA A 135 6.64 -10.79 -12.20
N LEU A 136 5.64 -11.58 -12.59
CA LEU A 136 4.25 -11.13 -12.66
C LEU A 136 3.70 -10.70 -11.28
N THR A 137 4.10 -11.40 -10.22
CA THR A 137 3.69 -11.07 -8.85
C THR A 137 4.34 -9.76 -8.37
N GLU A 138 5.61 -9.52 -8.70
CA GLU A 138 6.30 -8.23 -8.42
C GLU A 138 5.61 -7.07 -9.13
N ASP A 139 5.23 -7.23 -10.40
CA ASP A 139 4.48 -6.19 -11.15
C ASP A 139 3.14 -5.89 -10.49
N ARG A 140 2.42 -6.93 -10.02
CA ARG A 140 1.13 -6.77 -9.32
C ARG A 140 1.31 -6.12 -7.95
N ILE A 141 2.34 -6.50 -7.18
CA ILE A 141 2.68 -5.84 -5.92
C ILE A 141 2.96 -4.36 -6.17
N ALA A 142 3.76 -4.02 -7.17
CA ALA A 142 4.06 -2.64 -7.52
C ALA A 142 2.81 -1.85 -7.93
N ALA A 143 1.89 -2.45 -8.69
CA ALA A 143 0.62 -1.85 -9.07
C ALA A 143 -0.29 -1.63 -7.86
N SER A 144 -0.47 -2.65 -7.00
CA SER A 144 -1.29 -2.58 -5.79
C SER A 144 -0.76 -1.53 -4.79
N ARG A 145 0.58 -1.43 -4.64
CA ARG A 145 1.24 -0.39 -3.83
C ARG A 145 0.94 1.01 -4.35
N ARG A 146 1.05 1.23 -5.67
CA ARG A 146 0.72 2.53 -6.27
C ARG A 146 -0.74 2.91 -6.02
N PHE A 147 -1.66 1.95 -6.16
CA PHE A 147 -3.07 2.16 -5.89
C PHE A 147 -3.34 2.47 -4.41
N TYR A 148 -2.78 1.70 -3.49
CA TYR A 148 -2.85 1.96 -2.05
C TYR A 148 -2.33 3.37 -1.71
N ASN A 149 -1.14 3.72 -2.18
CA ASN A 149 -0.52 5.02 -1.89
C ASN A 149 -1.31 6.19 -2.49
N ALA A 150 -1.98 6.00 -3.64
CA ALA A 150 -2.87 7.01 -4.20
C ALA A 150 -4.08 7.28 -3.30
N ASN A 151 -4.70 6.22 -2.76
CA ASN A 151 -5.84 6.34 -1.84
C ASN A 151 -5.43 6.96 -0.49
N VAL A 152 -4.27 6.58 0.05
CA VAL A 152 -3.69 7.19 1.26
C VAL A 152 -3.45 8.69 1.04
N ARG A 153 -2.90 9.06 -0.12
CA ARG A 153 -2.67 10.48 -0.45
C ARG A 153 -3.98 11.25 -0.52
N GLU A 154 -5.01 10.72 -1.16
CA GLU A 154 -6.32 11.36 -1.24
C GLU A 154 -6.94 11.57 0.15
N LEU A 155 -6.90 10.56 1.01
CA LEU A 155 -7.39 10.66 2.39
C LEU A 155 -6.61 11.70 3.20
N ASN A 156 -5.28 11.66 3.13
CA ASN A 156 -4.42 12.60 3.86
C ASN A 156 -4.57 14.04 3.33
N SER A 157 -4.73 14.23 2.02
CA SER A 157 -5.01 15.55 1.43
C SER A 157 -6.32 16.11 1.95
N LEU A 158 -7.40 15.32 1.92
CA LEU A 158 -8.71 15.74 2.43
C LEU A 158 -8.63 16.13 3.92
N ARG A 159 -7.76 15.49 4.70
CA ARG A 159 -7.55 15.77 6.14
C ARG A 159 -6.91 17.14 6.39
N ILE A 160 -6.05 17.62 5.51
CA ILE A 160 -5.30 18.88 5.69
C ILE A 160 -5.93 20.06 4.95
N GLU A 161 -6.77 19.81 3.94
CA GLU A 161 -7.42 20.86 3.16
C GLU A 161 -8.47 21.61 3.98
N PHE A 162 -8.58 22.95 3.74
CA PHE A 162 -9.65 23.75 4.29
C PHE A 162 -10.86 23.71 3.33
N PRO A 163 -12.10 23.59 3.83
CA PRO A 163 -12.53 23.54 5.24
C PRO A 163 -12.66 22.13 5.82
N THR A 164 -12.31 21.06 5.09
CA THR A 164 -12.51 19.65 5.50
C THR A 164 -11.66 19.27 6.72
N ASN A 165 -10.53 19.96 6.95
CA ASN A 165 -9.67 19.78 8.11
C ASN A 165 -10.39 20.05 9.46
N LEU A 166 -11.42 20.91 9.45
CA LEU A 166 -12.24 21.15 10.64
C LEU A 166 -13.02 19.89 11.05
N VAL A 167 -13.61 19.20 10.05
CA VAL A 167 -14.31 17.93 10.25
C VAL A 167 -13.33 16.84 10.65
N ALA A 168 -12.17 16.79 10.01
CA ALA A 168 -11.12 15.83 10.34
C ALA A 168 -10.67 15.96 11.81
N GLY A 169 -10.48 17.18 12.28
CA GLY A 169 -10.14 17.47 13.69
C GLY A 169 -11.26 17.12 14.66
N MET A 170 -12.52 17.46 14.32
CA MET A 170 -13.70 17.21 15.16
C MET A 170 -13.93 15.71 15.40
N PHE A 171 -13.76 14.88 14.36
CA PHE A 171 -13.99 13.44 14.42
C PHE A 171 -12.71 12.59 14.55
N ASN A 172 -11.56 13.25 14.76
CA ASN A 172 -10.26 12.62 15.00
C ASN A 172 -9.84 11.64 13.88
N PHE A 173 -10.05 12.04 12.62
CA PHE A 173 -9.49 11.30 11.48
C PHE A 173 -7.98 11.42 11.47
N ARG A 174 -7.29 10.26 11.56
CA ARG A 174 -5.83 10.19 11.64
C ARG A 174 -5.20 10.11 10.25
N GLU A 175 -3.93 10.42 10.21
CA GLU A 175 -3.10 10.25 9.03
C GLU A 175 -2.84 8.75 8.78
N GLU A 176 -3.04 8.33 7.53
CA GLU A 176 -2.67 7.00 7.07
C GLU A 176 -1.25 7.00 6.50
N ARG A 177 -0.53 5.91 6.72
CA ARG A 177 0.87 5.77 6.32
C ARG A 177 0.99 5.20 4.92
N PHE A 178 1.97 5.71 4.18
CA PHE A 178 2.33 5.19 2.86
C PHE A 178 3.08 3.86 2.96
N PHE A 179 2.86 2.99 1.97
CA PHE A 179 3.68 1.82 1.75
C PHE A 179 4.91 2.22 0.93
N GLU A 180 5.97 2.67 1.58
CA GLU A 180 7.24 3.03 0.95
C GLU A 180 8.28 1.96 1.28
N LEU A 181 8.84 1.33 0.25
CA LEU A 181 10.10 0.61 0.40
C LEU A 181 11.18 1.69 0.53
N ASP A 182 11.86 1.73 1.67
CA ASP A 182 13.01 2.62 1.89
C ASP A 182 14.21 2.13 1.05
N ASP A 183 14.09 2.23 -0.26
CA ASP A 183 15.25 2.09 -1.14
C ASP A 183 15.93 3.46 -1.22
N ALA A 184 16.90 3.65 -0.34
CA ALA A 184 17.74 4.85 -0.33
C ALA A 184 18.45 5.06 -1.68
N SER A 185 18.57 4.00 -2.50
CA SER A 185 19.15 4.03 -3.85
C SER A 185 18.21 4.69 -4.88
N GLU A 186 16.88 4.59 -4.72
CA GLU A 186 15.92 5.26 -5.62
C GLU A 186 15.79 6.77 -5.33
N ARG A 187 16.22 7.23 -4.15
CA ARG A 187 16.25 8.66 -3.79
C ARG A 187 17.48 9.39 -4.29
N ALA A 188 18.51 8.67 -4.71
CA ALA A 188 19.70 9.27 -5.33
C ALA A 188 19.33 9.72 -6.76
N ALA A 189 19.12 11.03 -6.94
CA ALA A 189 18.97 11.60 -8.27
C ALA A 189 20.15 11.17 -9.17
N PRO A 190 19.88 10.71 -10.42
CA PRO A 190 20.95 10.34 -11.32
C PRO A 190 21.91 11.53 -11.51
N GLN A 191 23.17 11.36 -11.17
CA GLN A 191 24.21 12.37 -11.44
C GLN A 191 24.41 12.43 -12.96
N VAL A 192 23.78 13.40 -13.60
CA VAL A 192 24.08 13.73 -15.00
C VAL A 192 25.47 14.34 -15.05
N ARG A 193 26.47 13.54 -15.40
CA ARG A 193 27.78 14.06 -15.81
C ARG A 193 27.64 14.62 -17.22
N MET A 194 27.55 15.94 -17.31
CA MET A 194 27.77 16.62 -18.59
C MET A 194 29.26 16.62 -18.87
N ASN A 195 29.68 15.90 -19.91
CA ASN A 195 30.98 16.02 -20.52
C ASN A 195 30.96 17.16 -21.53
#